data_134330518e16d8c4b892120e2bd1e78b
#
_entry.id   134330518e16d8c4b892120e2bd1e78b
#
_cell.length_a   1.000
_cell.length_b   1.000
_cell.length_c   1.000
_cell.angle_alpha   90.00
_cell.angle_beta   90.00
_cell.angle_gamma   90.00
#
_symmetry.space_group_name_H-M   'P 1'
#
loop_
_entity.id
_entity.type
_entity.pdbx_description
1 polymer ?
#
loop_
_entity_poly.entity_id
_entity_poly.type
_entity_poly.pdbx_seq_one_letter_code
_entity_poly.pdbx_strand_id
1 'polypeptide(L)'
;IAKVADGSMRDALSLLDQCIAFYFEQELTYDKVLDVLGAVDTGVFSRMLREILKGDAAAALGVLQDIVLQGRELSQFVTDFAWYLRNLLLIKSADGVEDIIDVSSDNLVRLKEEAELAENDTIMRYIRILSELSGQIRYAAQKRILIEMAIIKLCRPAMETDTASLADRIRQVEEKLEKGIPMMAVNPGAGSGS
;
A
#
# COMPACT_ATOMS: atom_id res chain seq x y z
N ILE A 1 4.61 4.69 -19.91
CA ILE A 1 4.66 3.86 -21.13
C ILE A 1 5.83 2.89 -21.05
N ALA A 2 7.10 3.32 -20.91
CA ALA A 2 8.27 2.45 -20.90
C ALA A 2 8.17 1.29 -19.88
N LYS A 3 7.69 1.57 -18.66
CA LYS A 3 7.48 0.56 -17.61
C LYS A 3 6.46 -0.53 -18.02
N VAL A 4 5.38 -0.15 -18.69
CA VAL A 4 4.34 -1.10 -19.14
C VAL A 4 4.80 -1.90 -20.36
N ALA A 5 5.66 -1.30 -21.19
CA ALA A 5 6.25 -1.93 -22.36
C ALA A 5 7.38 -2.93 -22.03
N ASP A 6 7.81 -3.03 -20.77
CA ASP A 6 8.80 -3.98 -20.26
C ASP A 6 10.07 -4.12 -21.15
N GLY A 7 10.60 -2.95 -21.58
CA GLY A 7 11.78 -2.86 -22.45
C GLY A 7 11.53 -3.08 -23.93
N SER A 8 10.31 -3.41 -24.35
CA SER A 8 9.94 -3.58 -25.76
C SER A 8 9.66 -2.22 -26.42
N MET A 9 10.52 -1.77 -27.33
CA MET A 9 10.31 -0.53 -28.10
C MET A 9 9.04 -0.58 -28.94
N ARG A 10 8.71 -1.73 -29.49
CA ARG A 10 7.50 -1.95 -30.30
C ARG A 10 6.24 -1.73 -29.46
N ASP A 11 6.22 -2.30 -28.25
CA ASP A 11 5.06 -2.18 -27.37
C ASP A 11 4.96 -0.76 -26.82
N ALA A 12 6.09 -0.11 -26.51
CA ALA A 12 6.10 1.30 -26.11
C ALA A 12 5.50 2.22 -27.16
N LEU A 13 5.85 2.03 -28.44
CA LEU A 13 5.28 2.79 -29.55
C LEU A 13 3.78 2.49 -29.74
N SER A 14 3.38 1.23 -29.63
CA SER A 14 1.96 0.84 -29.73
C SER A 14 1.12 1.46 -28.60
N LEU A 15 1.64 1.50 -27.38
CA LEU A 15 0.98 2.14 -26.22
C LEU A 15 0.92 3.67 -26.40
N LEU A 16 1.96 4.28 -26.96
CA LEU A 16 1.97 5.69 -27.28
C LEU A 16 0.91 6.04 -28.33
N ASP A 17 0.83 5.24 -29.40
CA ASP A 17 -0.18 5.41 -30.46
C ASP A 17 -1.60 5.27 -29.88
N GLN A 18 -1.83 4.35 -28.94
CA GLN A 18 -3.10 4.23 -28.24
C GLN A 18 -3.42 5.50 -27.43
N CYS A 19 -2.45 6.04 -26.70
CA CYS A 19 -2.64 7.27 -25.94
C CYS A 19 -2.97 8.46 -26.85
N ILE A 20 -2.27 8.59 -27.99
CA ILE A 20 -2.52 9.65 -28.97
C ILE A 20 -3.90 9.49 -29.60
N ALA A 21 -4.30 8.28 -29.96
CA ALA A 21 -5.60 8.01 -30.55
C ALA A 21 -6.75 8.31 -29.60
N PHE A 22 -6.59 7.99 -28.29
CA PHE A 22 -7.62 8.19 -27.27
C PHE A 22 -7.82 9.67 -26.92
N TYR A 23 -6.71 10.43 -26.85
CA TYR A 23 -6.71 11.86 -26.54
C TYR A 23 -6.29 12.70 -27.75
N PHE A 24 -6.87 12.40 -28.93
CA PHE A 24 -6.58 13.09 -30.18
C PHE A 24 -6.69 14.62 -30.03
N GLU A 25 -5.70 15.34 -30.56
CA GLU A 25 -5.57 16.80 -30.47
C GLU A 25 -5.48 17.41 -29.05
N GLN A 26 -5.26 16.59 -28.03
CA GLN A 26 -5.06 17.06 -26.65
C GLN A 26 -3.62 16.79 -26.22
N GLU A 27 -3.11 17.64 -25.32
CA GLU A 27 -1.82 17.40 -24.67
C GLU A 27 -1.89 16.10 -23.86
N LEU A 28 -0.91 15.21 -24.06
CA LEU A 28 -0.76 13.97 -23.29
C LEU A 28 -0.09 14.30 -21.96
N THR A 29 -0.90 14.41 -20.92
CA THR A 29 -0.41 14.52 -19.55
C THR A 29 -0.15 13.13 -18.96
N TYR A 30 0.61 13.10 -17.86
CA TYR A 30 0.87 11.85 -17.12
C TYR A 30 -0.43 11.13 -16.73
N ASP A 31 -1.41 11.86 -16.20
CA ASP A 31 -2.70 11.29 -15.77
C ASP A 31 -3.49 10.66 -16.92
N LYS A 32 -3.49 11.32 -18.09
CA LYS A 32 -4.14 10.80 -19.30
C LYS A 32 -3.48 9.52 -19.79
N VAL A 33 -2.15 9.44 -19.71
CA VAL A 33 -1.41 8.22 -20.06
C VAL A 33 -1.75 7.09 -19.07
N LEU A 34 -1.77 7.36 -17.77
CA LEU A 34 -2.19 6.37 -16.77
C LEU A 34 -3.61 5.88 -17.02
N ASP A 35 -4.51 6.77 -17.42
CA ASP A 35 -5.90 6.44 -17.72
C ASP A 35 -6.01 5.44 -18.87
N VAL A 36 -5.33 5.69 -19.97
CA VAL A 36 -5.31 4.77 -21.14
C VAL A 36 -4.66 3.43 -20.78
N LEU A 37 -3.58 3.45 -20.02
CA LEU A 37 -2.84 2.24 -19.62
C LEU A 37 -3.53 1.44 -18.51
N GLY A 38 -4.59 1.99 -17.90
CA GLY A 38 -5.24 1.36 -16.76
C GLY A 38 -4.38 1.32 -15.49
N ALA A 39 -3.26 2.04 -15.48
CA ALA A 39 -2.35 2.07 -14.34
C ALA A 39 -2.89 2.95 -13.20
N VAL A 40 -2.54 2.62 -11.97
CA VAL A 40 -2.92 3.39 -10.77
C VAL A 40 -1.82 4.38 -10.43
N ASP A 41 -2.18 5.64 -10.14
CA ASP A 41 -1.24 6.64 -9.67
C ASP A 41 -0.62 6.24 -8.32
N THR A 42 0.67 6.52 -8.15
CA THR A 42 1.38 6.29 -6.88
C THR A 42 0.76 7.05 -5.71
N GLY A 43 0.12 8.19 -5.95
CA GLY A 43 -0.65 8.93 -4.95
C GLY A 43 -1.83 8.16 -4.35
N VAL A 44 -2.42 7.25 -5.11
CA VAL A 44 -3.49 6.35 -4.63
C VAL A 44 -2.91 5.32 -3.65
N PHE A 45 -1.71 4.78 -3.94
CA PHE A 45 -1.02 3.84 -3.04
C PHE A 45 -0.63 4.52 -1.73
N SER A 46 -0.14 5.76 -1.79
CA SER A 46 0.17 6.58 -0.61
C SER A 46 -1.06 6.79 0.27
N ARG A 47 -2.21 7.17 -0.31
CA ARG A 47 -3.48 7.30 0.42
C ARG A 47 -3.89 5.97 1.04
N MET A 48 -3.87 4.89 0.29
CA MET A 48 -4.21 3.55 0.77
C MET A 48 -3.32 3.16 1.95
N LEU A 49 -2.00 3.33 1.85
CA LEU A 49 -1.06 3.02 2.92
C LEU A 49 -1.36 3.83 4.19
N ARG A 50 -1.61 5.13 4.07
CA ARG A 50 -1.94 5.99 5.22
C ARG A 50 -3.19 5.55 5.95
N GLU A 51 -4.25 5.18 5.24
CA GLU A 51 -5.50 4.70 5.87
C GLU A 51 -5.31 3.32 6.52
N ILE A 52 -4.52 2.44 5.90
CA ILE A 52 -4.15 1.14 6.49
C ILE A 52 -3.36 1.35 7.78
N LEU A 53 -2.37 2.23 7.80
CA LEU A 53 -1.54 2.52 8.99
C LEU A 53 -2.36 3.13 10.14
N LYS A 54 -3.38 3.93 9.85
CA LYS A 54 -4.34 4.42 10.85
C LYS A 54 -5.25 3.31 11.39
N GLY A 55 -5.31 2.15 10.73
CA GLY A 55 -6.25 1.08 11.04
C GLY A 55 -7.70 1.38 10.59
N ASP A 56 -7.89 2.42 9.77
CA ASP A 56 -9.21 2.81 9.25
C ASP A 56 -9.58 1.98 8.02
N ALA A 57 -10.16 0.81 8.28
CA ALA A 57 -10.60 -0.09 7.22
C ALA A 57 -11.70 0.52 6.34
N ALA A 58 -12.56 1.40 6.89
CA ALA A 58 -13.64 2.01 6.11
C ALA A 58 -13.07 3.01 5.09
N ALA A 59 -12.12 3.87 5.50
CA ALA A 59 -11.45 4.80 4.61
C ALA A 59 -10.60 4.06 3.55
N ALA A 60 -9.87 3.00 3.93
CA ALA A 60 -9.10 2.20 3.00
C ALA A 60 -9.98 1.49 1.95
N LEU A 61 -11.15 0.95 2.36
CA LEU A 61 -12.14 0.38 1.44
C LEU A 61 -12.76 1.46 0.54
N GLY A 62 -12.90 2.69 1.02
CA GLY A 62 -13.30 3.84 0.21
C GLY A 62 -12.32 4.10 -0.94
N VAL A 63 -11.01 4.08 -0.68
CA VAL A 63 -9.98 4.21 -1.72
C VAL A 63 -10.09 3.05 -2.74
N LEU A 64 -10.33 1.82 -2.29
CA LEU A 64 -10.58 0.69 -3.20
C LEU A 64 -11.82 0.92 -4.07
N GLN A 65 -12.90 1.45 -3.50
CA GLN A 65 -14.12 1.76 -4.25
C GLN A 65 -13.86 2.78 -5.37
N ASP A 66 -13.03 3.80 -5.13
CA ASP A 66 -12.65 4.77 -6.16
C ASP A 66 -11.92 4.10 -7.32
N ILE A 67 -11.01 3.15 -7.03
CA ILE A 67 -10.27 2.37 -8.03
C ILE A 67 -11.24 1.52 -8.89
N VAL A 68 -12.21 0.87 -8.23
CA VAL A 68 -13.23 0.07 -8.92
C VAL A 68 -14.10 0.94 -9.83
N LEU A 69 -14.53 2.11 -9.35
CA LEU A 69 -15.34 3.06 -10.14
C LEU A 69 -14.60 3.61 -11.35
N GLN A 70 -13.27 3.75 -11.26
CA GLN A 70 -12.41 4.12 -12.38
C GLN A 70 -12.19 2.97 -13.39
N GLY A 71 -12.74 1.78 -13.13
CA GLY A 71 -12.60 0.64 -14.03
C GLY A 71 -11.21 0.03 -14.09
N ARG A 72 -10.36 0.26 -13.05
CA ARG A 72 -8.99 -0.26 -13.00
C ARG A 72 -8.98 -1.77 -12.79
N GLU A 73 -8.00 -2.46 -13.39
CA GLU A 73 -7.83 -3.90 -13.23
C GLU A 73 -7.33 -4.23 -11.81
N LEU A 74 -8.13 -5.00 -11.07
CA LEU A 74 -7.91 -5.25 -9.65
C LEU A 74 -6.69 -6.13 -9.36
N SER A 75 -6.35 -7.08 -10.23
CA SER A 75 -5.15 -7.90 -10.03
C SER A 75 -3.89 -7.08 -10.27
N GLN A 76 -3.91 -6.16 -11.23
CA GLN A 76 -2.82 -5.24 -11.48
C GLN A 76 -2.63 -4.28 -10.31
N PHE A 77 -3.72 -3.76 -9.76
CA PHE A 77 -3.67 -2.92 -8.55
C PHE A 77 -2.94 -3.62 -7.38
N VAL A 78 -3.25 -4.90 -7.12
CA VAL A 78 -2.60 -5.67 -6.04
C VAL A 78 -1.10 -5.81 -6.31
N THR A 79 -0.73 -6.12 -7.54
CA THR A 79 0.67 -6.27 -7.96
C THR A 79 1.43 -4.95 -7.82
N ASP A 80 0.86 -3.85 -8.29
CA ASP A 80 1.47 -2.52 -8.25
C ASP A 80 1.58 -2.00 -6.81
N PHE A 81 0.59 -2.28 -5.96
CA PHE A 81 0.65 -1.91 -4.55
C PHE A 81 1.73 -2.71 -3.79
N ALA A 82 1.86 -4.00 -4.06
CA ALA A 82 2.96 -4.80 -3.50
C ALA A 82 4.32 -4.28 -3.96
N TRP A 83 4.45 -3.89 -5.23
CA TRP A 83 5.67 -3.32 -5.78
C TRP A 83 6.00 -1.95 -5.17
N TYR A 84 5.00 -1.10 -4.96
CA TYR A 84 5.14 0.16 -4.24
C TYR A 84 5.70 -0.05 -2.82
N LEU A 85 5.12 -0.97 -2.04
CA LEU A 85 5.59 -1.30 -0.69
C LEU A 85 7.01 -1.88 -0.69
N ARG A 86 7.35 -2.71 -1.67
CA ARG A 86 8.71 -3.23 -1.85
C ARG A 86 9.71 -2.09 -2.05
N ASN A 87 9.36 -1.06 -2.83
CA ASN A 87 10.23 0.09 -3.03
C ASN A 87 10.44 0.88 -1.73
N LEU A 88 9.39 1.08 -0.92
CA LEU A 88 9.53 1.68 0.41
C LEU A 88 10.48 0.88 1.30
N LEU A 89 10.36 -0.45 1.31
CA LEU A 89 11.23 -1.34 2.09
C LEU A 89 12.69 -1.25 1.63
N LEU A 90 12.95 -1.23 0.35
CA LEU A 90 14.31 -1.09 -0.20
C LEU A 90 14.95 0.24 0.22
N ILE A 91 14.23 1.34 0.12
CA ILE A 91 14.69 2.67 0.51
C ILE A 91 15.10 2.70 1.99
N LYS A 92 14.34 2.00 2.87
CA LYS A 92 14.66 1.92 4.30
C LYS A 92 15.79 0.96 4.63
N SER A 93 16.03 -0.04 3.80
CA SER A 93 16.91 -1.16 4.14
C SER A 93 18.34 -1.01 3.64
N ALA A 94 18.59 -0.13 2.67
CA ALA A 94 19.92 0.02 2.08
C ALA A 94 20.13 1.43 1.50
N ASP A 95 21.36 1.94 1.64
CA ASP A 95 21.79 3.17 0.99
C ASP A 95 22.15 2.89 -0.49
N GLY A 96 21.93 3.88 -1.35
CA GLY A 96 22.32 3.78 -2.77
C GLY A 96 21.41 2.89 -3.62
N VAL A 97 20.16 2.66 -3.18
CA VAL A 97 19.17 1.86 -3.95
C VAL A 97 18.47 2.66 -5.05
N GLU A 98 18.81 3.92 -5.21
CA GLU A 98 18.21 4.80 -6.23
C GLU A 98 18.32 4.22 -7.63
N ASP A 99 19.44 3.57 -7.95
CA ASP A 99 19.68 2.92 -9.25
C ASP A 99 18.89 1.61 -9.45
N ILE A 100 18.40 1.02 -8.35
CA ILE A 100 17.61 -0.23 -8.36
C ILE A 100 16.11 0.07 -8.46
N ILE A 101 15.71 1.26 -8.01
CA ILE A 101 14.33 1.71 -8.02
C ILE A 101 14.10 2.54 -9.27
N ASP A 102 13.44 1.93 -10.27
CA ASP A 102 13.11 2.59 -11.53
C ASP A 102 11.95 3.59 -11.34
N VAL A 103 12.28 4.75 -10.74
CA VAL A 103 11.35 5.86 -10.50
C VAL A 103 12.03 7.20 -10.84
N SER A 104 11.21 8.20 -11.19
CA SER A 104 11.72 9.55 -11.40
C SER A 104 12.24 10.18 -10.10
N SER A 105 13.15 11.15 -10.21
CA SER A 105 13.75 11.86 -9.07
C SER A 105 12.69 12.46 -8.13
N ASP A 106 11.62 13.03 -8.66
CA ASP A 106 10.53 13.61 -7.87
C ASP A 106 9.76 12.55 -7.09
N ASN A 107 9.50 11.40 -7.73
CA ASN A 107 8.86 10.27 -7.06
C ASN A 107 9.76 9.63 -6.00
N LEU A 108 11.07 9.64 -6.19
CA LEU A 108 12.03 9.12 -5.21
C LEU A 108 11.98 9.93 -3.91
N VAL A 109 11.93 11.27 -3.99
CA VAL A 109 11.80 12.13 -2.80
C VAL A 109 10.53 11.78 -2.02
N ARG A 110 9.39 11.66 -2.71
CA ARG A 110 8.12 11.27 -2.08
C ARG A 110 8.17 9.88 -1.45
N LEU A 111 8.77 8.91 -2.15
CA LEU A 111 8.92 7.55 -1.63
C LEU A 111 9.80 7.50 -0.37
N LYS A 112 10.85 8.34 -0.28
CA LYS A 112 11.68 8.47 0.92
C LYS A 112 10.86 8.99 2.11
N GLU A 113 10.05 10.02 1.92
CA GLU A 113 9.16 10.54 2.96
C GLU A 113 8.10 9.49 3.38
N GLU A 114 7.57 8.76 2.43
CA GLU A 114 6.55 7.74 2.68
C GLU A 114 7.13 6.49 3.35
N ALA A 115 8.39 6.16 3.08
CA ALA A 115 9.09 5.05 3.72
C ALA A 115 9.19 5.25 5.24
N GLU A 116 9.26 6.49 5.74
CA GLU A 116 9.30 6.79 7.17
C GLU A 116 7.96 6.61 7.89
N LEU A 117 6.86 6.41 7.15
CA LEU A 117 5.52 6.26 7.75
C LEU A 117 5.31 4.91 8.46
N ALA A 118 6.10 3.89 8.12
CA ALA A 118 5.91 2.54 8.65
C ALA A 118 7.25 1.85 8.94
N GLU A 119 7.26 0.99 9.94
CA GLU A 119 8.40 0.16 10.27
C GLU A 119 8.61 -0.95 9.23
N ASN A 120 9.87 -1.41 9.08
CA ASN A 120 10.23 -2.45 8.10
C ASN A 120 9.39 -3.72 8.24
N ASP A 121 9.16 -4.17 9.47
CA ASP A 121 8.38 -5.38 9.73
C ASP A 121 6.92 -5.22 9.35
N THR A 122 6.35 -4.03 9.54
CA THR A 122 4.99 -3.71 9.09
C THR A 122 4.90 -3.76 7.57
N ILE A 123 5.87 -3.16 6.86
CA ILE A 123 5.91 -3.20 5.40
C ILE A 123 6.10 -4.64 4.90
N MET A 124 7.00 -5.42 5.51
CA MET A 124 7.22 -6.83 5.16
C MET A 124 5.94 -7.66 5.35
N ARG A 125 5.21 -7.43 6.44
CA ARG A 125 3.90 -8.05 6.69
C ARG A 125 2.91 -7.73 5.57
N TYR A 126 2.81 -6.47 5.16
CA TYR A 126 1.93 -6.04 4.09
C TYR A 126 2.28 -6.70 2.75
N ILE A 127 3.58 -6.73 2.41
CA ILE A 127 4.05 -7.39 1.18
C ILE A 127 3.67 -8.88 1.20
N ARG A 128 3.82 -9.58 2.33
CA ARG A 128 3.46 -10.99 2.46
C ARG A 128 1.96 -11.20 2.17
N ILE A 129 1.07 -10.43 2.82
CA ILE A 129 -0.38 -10.51 2.61
C ILE A 129 -0.73 -10.28 1.13
N LEU A 130 -0.15 -9.26 0.50
CA LEU A 130 -0.42 -8.95 -0.90
C LEU A 130 0.17 -9.99 -1.85
N SER A 131 1.30 -10.61 -1.52
CA SER A 131 1.90 -11.70 -2.32
C SER A 131 1.02 -12.95 -2.29
N GLU A 132 0.50 -13.32 -1.12
CA GLU A 132 -0.48 -14.41 -0.98
C GLU A 132 -1.76 -14.12 -1.78
N LEU A 133 -2.26 -12.88 -1.68
CA LEU A 133 -3.41 -12.43 -2.45
C LEU A 133 -3.16 -12.50 -3.96
N SER A 134 -1.98 -12.09 -4.44
CA SER A 134 -1.62 -12.12 -5.86
C SER A 134 -1.67 -13.55 -6.42
N GLY A 135 -1.28 -14.54 -5.62
CA GLY A 135 -1.41 -15.95 -6.00
C GLY A 135 -2.86 -16.41 -6.12
N GLN A 136 -3.73 -15.93 -5.25
CA GLN A 136 -5.13 -16.36 -5.18
C GLN A 136 -6.03 -15.61 -6.20
N ILE A 137 -5.78 -14.31 -6.41
CA ILE A 137 -6.66 -13.43 -7.18
C ILE A 137 -6.72 -13.79 -8.67
N ARG A 138 -5.65 -14.38 -9.20
CA ARG A 138 -5.56 -14.77 -10.62
C ARG A 138 -6.69 -15.71 -11.04
N TYR A 139 -7.11 -16.60 -10.14
CA TYR A 139 -8.10 -17.64 -10.41
C TYR A 139 -9.45 -17.40 -9.71
N ALA A 140 -9.58 -16.28 -9.01
CA ALA A 140 -10.75 -15.98 -8.23
C ALA A 140 -11.90 -15.45 -9.10
N ALA A 141 -13.10 -16.02 -8.89
CA ALA A 141 -14.33 -15.50 -9.50
C ALA A 141 -14.73 -14.13 -8.94
N GLN A 142 -14.40 -13.85 -7.69
CA GLN A 142 -14.78 -12.63 -6.98
C GLN A 142 -13.55 -11.89 -6.45
N LYS A 143 -12.74 -11.34 -7.35
CA LYS A 143 -11.49 -10.64 -7.05
C LYS A 143 -11.66 -9.54 -6.00
N ARG A 144 -12.75 -8.77 -6.10
CA ARG A 144 -13.04 -7.66 -5.19
C ARG A 144 -13.13 -8.09 -3.74
N ILE A 145 -13.86 -9.16 -3.45
CA ILE A 145 -14.02 -9.66 -2.07
C ILE A 145 -12.67 -10.05 -1.46
N LEU A 146 -11.81 -10.71 -2.24
CA LEU A 146 -10.48 -11.09 -1.74
C LEU A 146 -9.63 -9.87 -1.38
N ILE A 147 -9.70 -8.81 -2.19
CA ILE A 147 -8.96 -7.57 -1.91
C ILE A 147 -9.55 -6.86 -0.69
N GLU A 148 -10.87 -6.77 -0.56
CA GLU A 148 -11.54 -6.18 0.61
C GLU A 148 -11.12 -6.90 1.90
N MET A 149 -11.10 -8.23 1.88
CA MET A 149 -10.61 -9.03 3.03
C MET A 149 -9.14 -8.79 3.33
N ALA A 150 -8.28 -8.69 2.30
CA ALA A 150 -6.87 -8.40 2.49
C ALA A 150 -6.67 -6.99 3.09
N ILE A 151 -7.38 -5.97 2.61
CA ILE A 151 -7.34 -4.60 3.17
C ILE A 151 -7.75 -4.62 4.65
N ILE A 152 -8.80 -5.34 5.02
CA ILE A 152 -9.21 -5.47 6.42
C ILE A 152 -8.11 -6.12 7.27
N LYS A 153 -7.43 -7.17 6.76
CA LYS A 153 -6.29 -7.79 7.43
C LYS A 153 -5.11 -6.82 7.59
N LEU A 154 -4.80 -6.05 6.54
CA LEU A 154 -3.75 -5.04 6.60
C LEU A 154 -4.03 -4.00 7.70
N CYS A 155 -5.28 -3.55 7.85
CA CYS A 155 -5.70 -2.60 8.88
C CYS A 155 -5.76 -3.22 10.30
N ARG A 156 -5.94 -4.54 10.40
CA ARG A 156 -6.20 -5.21 11.68
C ARG A 156 -5.30 -6.43 11.89
N PRO A 157 -4.07 -6.25 12.39
CA PRO A 157 -3.13 -7.35 12.66
C PRO A 157 -3.72 -8.46 13.54
N ALA A 158 -4.65 -8.11 14.42
CA ALA A 158 -5.31 -9.06 15.33
C ALA A 158 -6.16 -10.14 14.61
N MET A 159 -6.50 -9.94 13.34
CA MET A 159 -7.26 -10.91 12.55
C MET A 159 -6.38 -11.96 11.87
N GLU A 160 -5.06 -11.81 11.94
CA GLU A 160 -4.11 -12.81 11.49
C GLU A 160 -3.81 -13.81 12.62
N THR A 161 -3.77 -15.09 12.29
CA THR A 161 -3.54 -16.19 13.25
C THR A 161 -2.15 -16.81 13.10
N ASP A 162 -1.32 -16.27 12.22
CA ASP A 162 0.03 -16.77 12.02
C ASP A 162 1.03 -16.27 13.08
N THR A 163 2.16 -16.96 13.20
CA THR A 163 3.21 -16.65 14.20
C THR A 163 3.86 -15.29 14.02
N ALA A 164 3.96 -14.79 12.77
CA ALA A 164 4.56 -13.49 12.49
C ALA A 164 3.64 -12.34 12.93
N SER A 165 2.32 -12.50 12.73
CA SER A 165 1.31 -11.56 13.24
C SER A 165 1.30 -11.51 14.78
N LEU A 166 1.52 -12.65 15.44
CA LEU A 166 1.67 -12.69 16.90
C LEU A 166 2.91 -11.92 17.37
N ALA A 167 4.04 -12.06 16.69
CA ALA A 167 5.27 -11.34 17.00
C ALA A 167 5.11 -9.81 16.85
N ASP A 168 4.45 -9.36 15.77
CA ASP A 168 4.16 -7.93 15.55
C ASP A 168 3.24 -7.36 16.66
N ARG A 169 2.22 -8.13 17.08
CA ARG A 169 1.35 -7.77 18.19
C ARG A 169 2.10 -7.67 19.53
N ILE A 170 3.02 -8.60 19.79
CA ILE A 170 3.85 -8.57 21.01
C ILE A 170 4.68 -7.27 21.00
N ARG A 171 5.36 -6.96 19.89
CA ARG A 171 6.15 -5.72 19.78
C ARG A 171 5.30 -4.46 20.00
N GLN A 172 4.11 -4.37 19.40
CA GLN A 172 3.21 -3.23 19.62
C GLN A 172 2.80 -3.07 21.08
N VAL A 173 2.67 -4.18 21.81
CA VAL A 173 2.40 -4.16 23.26
C VAL A 173 3.63 -3.71 24.03
N GLU A 174 4.81 -4.20 23.68
CA GLU A 174 6.09 -3.80 24.28
C GLU A 174 6.34 -2.29 24.10
N GLU A 175 6.18 -1.76 22.88
CA GLU A 175 6.31 -0.31 22.62
C GLU A 175 5.31 0.54 23.43
N LYS A 176 4.08 0.05 23.60
CA LYS A 176 3.07 0.74 24.41
C LYS A 176 3.46 0.71 25.90
N LEU A 177 4.06 -0.37 26.37
CA LEU A 177 4.57 -0.48 27.74
C LEU A 177 5.78 0.43 27.98
N GLU A 178 6.72 0.51 27.03
CA GLU A 178 7.88 1.38 27.09
C GLU A 178 7.50 2.87 27.07
N LYS A 179 6.48 3.25 26.28
CA LYS A 179 5.94 4.62 26.24
C LYS A 179 5.13 5.01 27.48
N GLY A 180 5.02 4.11 28.45
CA GLY A 180 4.41 4.31 29.76
C GLY A 180 2.88 4.16 29.74
N ILE A 181 2.38 3.16 30.48
CA ILE A 181 0.98 3.14 30.88
C ILE A 181 0.79 4.34 31.80
N PRO A 182 -0.13 5.28 31.58
CA PRO A 182 -0.47 6.26 32.57
C PRO A 182 -0.98 5.49 33.78
N MET A 183 -0.20 5.48 34.87
CA MET A 183 -0.64 4.95 36.14
C MET A 183 -1.90 5.73 36.54
N MET A 184 -3.07 5.14 36.39
CA MET A 184 -4.25 5.57 37.11
C MET A 184 -3.89 5.44 38.60
N ALA A 185 -3.64 6.58 39.24
CA ALA A 185 -3.46 6.65 40.68
C ALA A 185 -4.72 6.06 41.32
N VAL A 186 -4.59 4.85 41.81
CA VAL A 186 -5.55 4.27 42.74
C VAL A 186 -5.45 5.13 43.99
N ASN A 187 -6.45 5.96 44.19
CA ASN A 187 -6.58 6.80 45.38
C ASN A 187 -6.96 5.89 46.58
N PRO A 188 -6.03 5.56 47.52
CA PRO A 188 -6.36 4.77 48.69
C PRO A 188 -6.80 5.74 49.82
N GLY A 189 -8.06 6.18 49.75
CA GLY A 189 -8.49 7.14 50.77
C GLY A 189 -9.97 7.48 50.72
N ALA A 190 -10.82 6.54 51.07
CA ALA A 190 -12.13 6.85 51.65
C ALA A 190 -12.66 5.61 52.41
N GLY A 191 -12.02 5.34 53.50
CA GLY A 191 -12.51 4.40 54.50
C GLY A 191 -12.36 5.07 55.87
N SER A 192 -13.48 5.20 56.52
CA SER A 192 -13.71 5.45 57.95
C SER A 192 -14.18 6.86 58.34
N GLY A 193 -15.32 6.86 58.95
CA GLY A 193 -15.83 7.97 59.74
C GLY A 193 -17.32 7.88 60.02
N SER A 194 -17.66 7.13 61.09
CA SER A 194 -18.83 7.22 61.97
C SER A 194 -20.22 7.13 61.36
#